data_44812953385b78c81c99a263f962d10b
#
_entry.id   44812953385b78c81c99a263f962d10b
#
_cell.length_a   1.000
_cell.length_b   1.000
_cell.length_c   1.000
_cell.angle_alpha   90.00
_cell.angle_beta   90.00
_cell.angle_gamma   90.00
#
_symmetry.space_group_name_H-M   'P 1'
#
loop_
_entity.id
_entity.type
_entity.pdbx_description
1 polymer ?
#
loop_
_entity_poly.entity_id
_entity_poly.type
_entity_poly.pdbx_seq_one_letter_code
_entity_poly.pdbx_strand_id
1 'polypeptide(L)'
;GMRIDRDKLLRRFVDALYVNNKLEFKSGCFRVNGDTVDIFPAIETFDGMAYRIEFWDDEIDRISSFNPLTGEEYDEQDELNIYPTNLFVTTQDRINMAIGQIDVDLGTQVNLLKEIGKPFEAKRLYERVTFDLEMIRELGHCSGIENYSRYFDGRAAGDRPFCLLDYFPKDFMLVVDESHVTIPQIRAMYGGDYARKKNLVEYGFRLPSAMDNRPLTFDEFESLTPLGIYVSATPADYELIKSEGVVVEQVIRPTGLLDPIIDVRPSLNQIDDLMEEITQRSAKDERVLVTTLTKRMAEELTTYMTRMGVRCNYIHSDVDTLERVQIMDDLRNGLFDVLIGVNLLREGLDLPEVSLVCLLYTSDAADE
;
A
#
# COMPACT_ATOMS: atom_id res chain seq x y z
N GLY A 1 -2.37 37.57 13.93
CA GLY A 1 -1.36 37.30 13.34
C GLY A 1 -0.04 36.75 13.86
N MET A 2 0.47 35.70 13.20
CA MET A 2 1.80 35.18 13.44
C MET A 2 2.84 36.08 12.73
N ARG A 3 3.83 36.61 13.46
CA ARG A 3 4.93 37.35 12.82
C ARG A 3 5.99 36.38 12.31
N ILE A 4 6.14 36.32 11.02
CA ILE A 4 7.12 35.52 10.31
C ILE A 4 7.46 36.21 8.96
N ASP A 5 8.74 36.44 8.72
CA ASP A 5 9.19 36.86 7.42
C ASP A 5 8.77 35.88 6.33
N ARG A 6 8.23 36.41 5.21
CA ARG A 6 7.72 35.58 4.11
C ARG A 6 8.78 34.62 3.56
N ASP A 7 10.00 35.13 3.33
CA ASP A 7 11.08 34.31 2.77
C ASP A 7 11.50 33.20 3.75
N LYS A 8 11.37 33.45 5.06
CA LYS A 8 11.59 32.43 6.08
C LYS A 8 10.51 31.36 6.06
N LEU A 9 9.25 31.73 5.81
CA LEU A 9 8.17 30.75 5.62
C LEU A 9 8.42 29.92 4.36
N LEU A 10 8.79 30.55 3.25
CA LEU A 10 9.08 29.83 2.00
C LEU A 10 10.25 28.85 2.16
N ARG A 11 11.30 29.21 2.90
CA ARG A 11 12.38 28.27 3.21
C ARG A 11 11.89 27.07 4.00
N ARG A 12 11.00 27.25 4.99
CA ARG A 12 10.39 26.13 5.72
C ARG A 12 9.58 25.21 4.81
N PHE A 13 8.91 25.74 3.79
CA PHE A 13 8.21 24.90 2.81
C PHE A 13 9.19 24.08 1.96
N VAL A 14 10.30 24.70 1.54
CA VAL A 14 11.36 23.96 0.82
C VAL A 14 12.00 22.89 1.72
N ASP A 15 12.28 23.22 2.99
CA ASP A 15 12.82 22.27 3.97
C ASP A 15 11.84 21.11 4.24
N ALA A 16 10.53 21.37 4.10
CA ALA A 16 9.47 20.37 4.17
C ALA A 16 9.22 19.65 2.83
N LEU A 17 10.11 19.84 1.84
CA LEU A 17 10.10 19.25 0.50
C LEU A 17 8.93 19.70 -0.40
N TYR A 18 8.30 20.84 -0.13
CA TYR A 18 7.36 21.44 -1.07
C TYR A 18 8.10 22.09 -2.24
N VAL A 19 7.53 21.97 -3.43
CA VAL A 19 8.11 22.52 -4.66
C VAL A 19 7.41 23.81 -5.04
N ASN A 20 8.22 24.87 -5.33
CA ASN A 20 7.66 26.11 -5.89
C ASN A 20 7.31 25.89 -7.36
N ASN A 21 6.03 25.76 -7.67
CA ASN A 21 5.55 25.56 -9.03
C ASN A 21 4.32 26.44 -9.31
N LYS A 22 4.50 27.43 -10.20
CA LYS A 22 3.42 28.35 -10.61
C LYS A 22 2.60 27.81 -11.78
N LEU A 23 3.17 26.95 -12.61
CA LEU A 23 2.53 26.46 -13.82
C LEU A 23 1.64 25.26 -13.53
N GLU A 24 2.11 24.35 -12.71
CA GLU A 24 1.39 23.13 -12.34
C GLU A 24 1.22 23.10 -10.82
N PHE A 25 0.13 23.71 -10.32
CA PHE A 25 -0.16 23.80 -8.90
C PHE A 25 -0.95 22.55 -8.46
N LYS A 26 -0.23 21.62 -7.85
CA LYS A 26 -0.74 20.33 -7.37
C LYS A 26 -0.33 20.05 -5.92
N SER A 27 -0.85 18.96 -5.34
CA SER A 27 -0.46 18.51 -4.00
C SER A 27 1.07 18.44 -3.85
N GLY A 28 1.61 18.94 -2.73
CA GLY A 28 3.05 19.07 -2.48
C GLY A 28 3.70 20.29 -3.13
N CYS A 29 2.92 21.22 -3.73
CA CYS A 29 3.43 22.43 -4.32
C CYS A 29 3.00 23.69 -3.55
N PHE A 30 3.80 24.75 -3.67
CA PHE A 30 3.40 26.10 -3.29
C PHE A 30 3.70 27.08 -4.44
N ARG A 31 3.05 28.23 -4.43
CA ARG A 31 3.32 29.33 -5.37
C ARG A 31 3.23 30.68 -4.66
N VAL A 32 3.97 31.65 -5.15
CA VAL A 32 4.03 33.00 -4.57
C VAL A 32 3.55 34.01 -5.58
N ASN A 33 2.60 34.87 -5.18
CA ASN A 33 2.05 35.96 -5.98
C ASN A 33 2.02 37.24 -5.13
N GLY A 34 3.09 38.07 -5.20
CA GLY A 34 3.18 39.26 -4.36
C GLY A 34 3.27 38.91 -2.89
N ASP A 35 2.33 39.43 -2.10
CA ASP A 35 2.25 39.21 -0.66
C ASP A 35 1.39 38.01 -0.29
N THR A 36 1.00 37.20 -1.29
CA THR A 36 0.19 36.01 -1.13
C THR A 36 1.00 34.77 -1.42
N VAL A 37 0.88 33.77 -0.56
CA VAL A 37 1.48 32.45 -0.72
C VAL A 37 0.38 31.41 -0.73
N ASP A 38 0.19 30.75 -1.85
CA ASP A 38 -0.73 29.59 -1.97
C ASP A 38 0.06 28.31 -1.74
N ILE A 39 -0.46 27.41 -0.91
CA ILE A 39 0.11 26.08 -0.65
C ILE A 39 -0.95 25.00 -0.84
N PHE A 40 -0.59 23.93 -1.54
CA PHE A 40 -1.41 22.74 -1.66
C PHE A 40 -0.78 21.61 -0.83
N PRO A 41 -1.33 21.30 0.36
CA PRO A 41 -0.77 20.30 1.25
C PRO A 41 -0.52 18.95 0.56
N ALA A 42 0.54 18.28 0.95
CA ALA A 42 0.88 16.96 0.41
C ALA A 42 -0.03 15.86 0.94
N ILE A 43 -0.58 16.06 2.15
CA ILE A 43 -1.63 15.19 2.69
C ILE A 43 -2.94 15.67 2.09
N GLU A 44 -3.56 14.84 1.29
CA GLU A 44 -4.91 15.08 0.79
C GLU A 44 -5.85 15.17 1.99
N THR A 45 -6.24 16.39 2.33
CA THR A 45 -7.45 16.59 3.10
C THR A 45 -8.61 16.09 2.25
N PHE A 46 -9.63 15.51 2.85
CA PHE A 46 -10.76 14.84 2.18
C PHE A 46 -11.39 15.62 1.01
N ASP A 47 -11.09 16.91 0.87
CA ASP A 47 -11.69 17.79 -0.12
C ASP A 47 -10.72 18.34 -1.18
N GLY A 48 -9.45 17.92 -1.19
CA GLY A 48 -8.45 18.39 -2.18
C GLY A 48 -8.25 19.91 -2.19
N MET A 49 -8.40 20.57 -1.03
CA MET A 49 -8.31 22.03 -0.89
C MET A 49 -6.87 22.51 -0.79
N ALA A 50 -6.62 23.66 -1.37
CA ALA A 50 -5.39 24.43 -1.16
C ALA A 50 -5.65 25.57 -0.18
N TYR A 51 -4.59 26.13 0.36
CA TYR A 51 -4.67 27.22 1.32
C TYR A 51 -3.93 28.43 0.80
N ARG A 52 -4.48 29.61 1.07
CA ARG A 52 -3.94 30.92 0.76
C ARG A 52 -3.51 31.59 2.05
N ILE A 53 -2.28 32.06 2.10
CA ILE A 53 -1.69 32.79 3.21
C ILE A 53 -1.39 34.20 2.71
N GLU A 54 -2.07 35.19 3.25
CA GLU A 54 -1.90 36.59 2.89
C GLU A 54 -1.03 37.28 3.94
N PHE A 55 -0.06 38.09 3.50
CA PHE A 55 0.86 38.79 4.35
C PHE A 55 0.56 40.29 4.34
N TRP A 56 0.66 40.88 5.50
CA TRP A 56 0.79 42.30 5.66
C TRP A 56 2.19 42.60 6.27
N ASP A 57 3.13 43.04 5.45
CA ASP A 57 4.55 43.15 5.81
C ASP A 57 5.12 41.82 6.33
N ASP A 58 5.58 41.72 7.56
CA ASP A 58 6.12 40.50 8.20
C ASP A 58 5.08 39.77 9.08
N GLU A 59 3.82 40.01 8.86
CA GLU A 59 2.73 39.39 9.63
C GLU A 59 1.73 38.64 8.71
N ILE A 60 1.34 37.45 9.10
CA ILE A 60 0.23 36.73 8.43
C ILE A 60 -1.06 37.42 8.84
N ASP A 61 -1.72 38.03 7.86
CA ASP A 61 -2.98 38.75 8.04
C ASP A 61 -4.16 37.79 7.97
N ARG A 62 -4.16 36.91 6.95
CA ARG A 62 -5.28 36.00 6.68
C ARG A 62 -4.80 34.66 6.18
N ILE A 63 -5.53 33.60 6.56
CA ILE A 63 -5.40 32.26 5.99
C ILE A 63 -6.80 31.82 5.52
N SER A 64 -6.93 31.47 4.25
CA SER A 64 -8.18 30.97 3.68
C SER A 64 -7.98 29.65 2.93
N SER A 65 -9.01 28.80 2.92
CA SER A 65 -9.03 27.61 2.06
C SER A 65 -9.66 27.96 0.72
N PHE A 66 -9.22 27.33 -0.36
CA PHE A 66 -9.78 27.54 -1.69
C PHE A 66 -9.65 26.29 -2.58
N ASN A 67 -10.50 26.23 -3.61
CA ASN A 67 -10.41 25.20 -4.63
C ASN A 67 -9.24 25.52 -5.60
N PRO A 68 -8.22 24.65 -5.71
CA PRO A 68 -7.06 24.91 -6.55
C PRO A 68 -7.36 24.96 -8.06
N LEU A 69 -8.48 24.38 -8.51
CA LEU A 69 -8.91 24.35 -9.91
C LEU A 69 -9.77 25.56 -10.30
N THR A 70 -10.72 25.95 -9.45
CA THR A 70 -11.66 27.04 -9.73
C THR A 70 -11.17 28.37 -9.15
N GLY A 71 -10.33 28.34 -8.12
CA GLY A 71 -9.88 29.52 -7.37
C GLY A 71 -10.94 30.08 -6.40
N GLU A 72 -12.05 29.37 -6.22
CA GLU A 72 -13.13 29.74 -5.30
C GLU A 72 -12.65 29.60 -3.86
N GLU A 73 -12.76 30.69 -3.07
CA GLU A 73 -12.43 30.68 -1.65
C GLU A 73 -13.61 30.18 -0.83
N TYR A 74 -13.28 29.42 0.24
CA TYR A 74 -14.26 28.86 1.15
C TYR A 74 -14.17 29.51 2.53
N ASP A 75 -13.49 28.90 3.47
CA ASP A 75 -13.46 29.31 4.86
C ASP A 75 -12.14 29.97 5.27
N GLU A 76 -12.24 30.95 6.16
CA GLU A 76 -11.07 31.50 6.86
C GLU A 76 -10.68 30.58 8.01
N GLN A 77 -9.36 30.47 8.25
CA GLN A 77 -8.81 29.61 9.29
C GLN A 77 -7.89 30.41 10.21
N ASP A 78 -8.04 30.19 11.50
CA ASP A 78 -7.17 30.79 12.52
C ASP A 78 -5.81 30.09 12.61
N GLU A 79 -5.75 28.81 12.24
CA GLU A 79 -4.57 27.97 12.32
C GLU A 79 -4.48 27.01 11.14
N LEU A 80 -3.28 26.85 10.59
CA LEU A 80 -2.98 25.91 9.52
C LEU A 80 -1.76 25.07 9.87
N ASN A 81 -1.94 23.76 9.98
CA ASN A 81 -0.87 22.79 10.19
C ASN A 81 -0.38 22.24 8.86
N ILE A 82 0.86 22.54 8.49
CA ILE A 82 1.47 22.06 7.25
C ILE A 82 2.50 20.97 7.60
N TYR A 83 2.24 19.79 7.08
CA TYR A 83 3.10 18.62 7.27
C TYR A 83 4.06 18.47 6.09
N PRO A 84 5.26 17.89 6.30
CA PRO A 84 6.19 17.58 5.22
C PRO A 84 5.58 16.67 4.15
N THR A 85 6.08 16.77 2.91
CA THR A 85 5.62 15.94 1.78
C THR A 85 6.09 14.49 1.85
N ASN A 86 7.02 14.17 2.75
CA ASN A 86 7.57 12.82 2.93
C ASN A 86 7.70 12.50 4.43
N LEU A 87 7.41 11.24 4.79
CA LEU A 87 7.52 10.74 6.16
C LEU A 87 8.94 10.76 6.73
N PHE A 88 9.97 10.75 5.86
CA PHE A 88 11.37 10.72 6.26
C PHE A 88 12.02 12.11 6.28
N VAL A 89 11.24 13.18 6.21
CA VAL A 89 11.75 14.55 6.41
C VAL A 89 12.07 14.76 7.88
N THR A 90 13.31 15.17 8.14
CA THR A 90 13.81 15.46 9.49
C THR A 90 14.72 16.69 9.46
N THR A 91 15.19 17.14 10.62
CA THR A 91 16.07 18.30 10.70
C THR A 91 17.43 18.04 10.04
N GLN A 92 18.08 19.08 9.50
CA GLN A 92 19.39 18.96 8.86
C GLN A 92 20.44 18.35 9.79
N ASP A 93 20.38 18.65 11.08
CA ASP A 93 21.29 18.06 12.08
C ASP A 93 21.13 16.55 12.18
N ARG A 94 19.90 16.05 12.17
CA ARG A 94 19.62 14.60 12.17
C ARG A 94 20.05 13.96 10.86
N ILE A 95 19.86 14.61 9.73
CA ILE A 95 20.35 14.12 8.43
C ILE A 95 21.87 13.96 8.49
N ASN A 96 22.58 14.97 8.96
CA ASN A 96 24.04 14.95 9.06
C ASN A 96 24.53 13.85 10.01
N MET A 97 23.86 13.65 11.16
CA MET A 97 24.16 12.56 12.07
C MET A 97 23.92 11.18 11.43
N ALA A 98 22.78 11.02 10.74
CA ALA A 98 22.44 9.77 10.07
C ALA A 98 23.47 9.45 8.96
N ILE A 99 23.88 10.42 8.15
CA ILE A 99 24.91 10.26 7.13
C ILE A 99 26.22 9.76 7.76
N GLY A 100 26.66 10.37 8.87
CA GLY A 100 27.87 9.96 9.57
C GLY A 100 27.80 8.51 10.09
N GLN A 101 26.67 8.11 10.63
CA GLN A 101 26.46 6.74 11.12
C GLN A 101 26.39 5.72 9.96
N ILE A 102 25.71 6.04 8.89
CA ILE A 102 25.63 5.20 7.69
C ILE A 102 27.02 4.98 7.09
N ASP A 103 27.86 6.03 7.02
CA ASP A 103 29.23 5.94 6.48
C ASP A 103 30.13 5.03 7.32
N VAL A 104 30.02 5.11 8.65
CA VAL A 104 30.73 4.22 9.58
C VAL A 104 30.28 2.76 9.38
N ASP A 105 28.98 2.51 9.33
CA ASP A 105 28.44 1.16 9.14
C ASP A 105 28.78 0.61 7.75
N LEU A 106 28.83 1.47 6.71
CA LEU A 106 29.30 1.11 5.37
C LEU A 106 30.75 0.64 5.40
N GLY A 107 31.64 1.41 6.02
CA GLY A 107 33.05 1.04 6.15
C GLY A 107 33.23 -0.32 6.85
N THR A 108 32.49 -0.52 7.93
CA THR A 108 32.51 -1.79 8.70
C THR A 108 32.04 -2.96 7.84
N GLN A 109 30.91 -2.81 7.16
CA GLN A 109 30.33 -3.89 6.36
C GLN A 109 31.17 -4.21 5.11
N VAL A 110 31.73 -3.18 4.47
CA VAL A 110 32.62 -3.36 3.32
C VAL A 110 33.89 -4.13 3.71
N ASN A 111 34.47 -3.82 4.87
CA ASN A 111 35.65 -4.54 5.37
C ASN A 111 35.28 -5.99 5.71
N LEU A 112 34.18 -6.22 6.39
CA LEU A 112 33.69 -7.57 6.68
C LEU A 112 33.50 -8.40 5.41
N LEU A 113 32.85 -7.84 4.38
CA LEU A 113 32.63 -8.54 3.10
C LEU A 113 33.97 -8.90 2.42
N LYS A 114 34.96 -8.01 2.47
CA LYS A 114 36.29 -8.30 1.93
C LYS A 114 37.02 -9.43 2.70
N GLU A 115 36.96 -9.41 4.02
CA GLU A 115 37.57 -10.42 4.91
C GLU A 115 36.99 -11.82 4.67
N ILE A 116 35.66 -11.91 4.43
CA ILE A 116 34.98 -13.18 4.15
C ILE A 116 35.08 -13.61 2.66
N GLY A 117 35.90 -12.94 1.85
CA GLY A 117 36.16 -13.31 0.46
C GLY A 117 35.05 -12.89 -0.54
N LYS A 118 34.26 -11.86 -0.22
CA LYS A 118 33.17 -11.31 -1.07
C LYS A 118 33.50 -9.89 -1.59
N PRO A 119 34.58 -9.70 -2.40
CA PRO A 119 35.03 -8.38 -2.85
C PRO A 119 34.06 -7.72 -3.84
N PHE A 120 33.32 -8.50 -4.64
CA PHE A 120 32.33 -7.97 -5.58
C PHE A 120 31.11 -7.40 -4.85
N GLU A 121 30.63 -8.09 -3.83
CA GLU A 121 29.56 -7.65 -2.95
C GLU A 121 29.99 -6.39 -2.18
N ALA A 122 31.21 -6.36 -1.67
CA ALA A 122 31.78 -5.20 -0.99
C ALA A 122 31.81 -3.96 -1.92
N LYS A 123 32.24 -4.13 -3.18
CA LYS A 123 32.27 -3.05 -4.17
C LYS A 123 30.86 -2.56 -4.49
N ARG A 124 29.93 -3.47 -4.75
CA ARG A 124 28.51 -3.14 -5.04
C ARG A 124 27.88 -2.35 -3.91
N LEU A 125 28.07 -2.81 -2.67
CA LEU A 125 27.54 -2.14 -1.49
C LEU A 125 28.09 -0.73 -1.36
N TYR A 126 29.42 -0.58 -1.52
CA TYR A 126 30.08 0.70 -1.43
C TYR A 126 29.54 1.70 -2.48
N GLU A 127 29.49 1.30 -3.76
CA GLU A 127 28.98 2.14 -4.84
C GLU A 127 27.52 2.56 -4.60
N ARG A 128 26.67 1.61 -4.20
CA ARG A 128 25.24 1.87 -3.95
C ARG A 128 25.04 2.83 -2.79
N VAL A 129 25.63 2.57 -1.64
CA VAL A 129 25.41 3.38 -0.43
C VAL A 129 26.04 4.76 -0.58
N THR A 130 27.21 4.88 -1.23
CA THR A 130 27.83 6.18 -1.52
C THR A 130 26.91 7.04 -2.38
N PHE A 131 26.33 6.46 -3.43
CA PHE A 131 25.34 7.16 -4.25
C PHE A 131 24.10 7.57 -3.44
N ASP A 132 23.56 6.68 -2.60
CA ASP A 132 22.42 7.01 -1.74
C ASP A 132 22.75 8.16 -0.76
N LEU A 133 23.98 8.18 -0.19
CA LEU A 133 24.44 9.24 0.69
C LEU A 133 24.60 10.60 -0.03
N GLU A 134 25.07 10.59 -1.28
CA GLU A 134 25.13 11.81 -2.11
C GLU A 134 23.72 12.38 -2.35
N MET A 135 22.77 11.51 -2.72
CA MET A 135 21.37 11.92 -2.91
C MET A 135 20.74 12.47 -1.62
N ILE A 136 21.02 11.86 -0.46
CA ILE A 136 20.53 12.37 0.83
C ILE A 136 21.16 13.73 1.17
N ARG A 137 22.45 13.95 0.87
CA ARG A 137 23.11 15.25 1.09
C ARG A 137 22.53 16.37 0.23
N GLU A 138 22.32 16.09 -1.06
CA GLU A 138 21.91 17.09 -2.05
C GLU A 138 20.39 17.33 -2.03
N LEU A 139 19.60 16.29 -1.88
CA LEU A 139 18.15 16.33 -2.02
C LEU A 139 17.38 16.06 -0.70
N GLY A 140 18.07 15.70 0.36
CA GLY A 140 17.42 15.25 1.62
C GLY A 140 16.77 13.88 1.55
N HIS A 141 16.87 13.16 0.43
CA HIS A 141 16.14 11.94 0.16
C HIS A 141 16.87 11.06 -0.87
N CYS A 142 16.67 9.74 -0.82
CA CYS A 142 17.11 8.80 -1.86
C CYS A 142 16.05 7.72 -2.09
N SER A 143 16.15 7.01 -3.22
CA SER A 143 15.30 5.85 -3.49
C SER A 143 15.65 4.70 -2.53
N GLY A 144 14.66 4.23 -1.76
CA GLY A 144 14.88 3.21 -0.74
C GLY A 144 15.37 3.77 0.59
N ILE A 145 15.11 5.04 0.89
CA ILE A 145 15.49 5.71 2.15
C ILE A 145 14.98 4.95 3.39
N GLU A 146 13.90 4.21 3.26
CA GLU A 146 13.35 3.36 4.33
C GLU A 146 14.35 2.31 4.83
N ASN A 147 15.32 1.90 4.01
CA ASN A 147 16.38 0.97 4.42
C ASN A 147 17.38 1.59 5.41
N TYR A 148 17.33 2.91 5.55
CA TYR A 148 18.13 3.70 6.48
C TYR A 148 17.30 4.28 7.64
N SER A 149 16.01 3.91 7.76
CA SER A 149 15.05 4.52 8.69
C SER A 149 15.56 4.59 10.13
N ARG A 150 16.24 3.54 10.64
CA ARG A 150 16.74 3.51 12.02
C ARG A 150 17.70 4.65 12.35
N TYR A 151 18.48 5.16 11.37
CA TYR A 151 19.40 6.27 11.60
C TYR A 151 18.67 7.61 11.71
N PHE A 152 17.55 7.76 11.01
CA PHE A 152 16.74 8.97 11.02
C PHE A 152 15.84 9.06 12.25
N ASP A 153 15.31 7.94 12.72
CA ASP A 153 14.43 7.89 13.90
C ASP A 153 15.18 7.59 15.21
N GLY A 154 16.47 7.26 15.14
CA GLY A 154 17.35 7.07 16.30
C GLY A 154 17.16 5.74 17.04
N ARG A 155 16.55 4.74 16.37
CA ARG A 155 16.42 3.38 16.93
C ARG A 155 17.77 2.65 16.96
N ALA A 156 17.92 1.76 17.95
CA ALA A 156 19.02 0.81 17.96
C ALA A 156 18.82 -0.29 16.91
N ALA A 157 19.91 -0.98 16.57
CA ALA A 157 19.84 -2.16 15.70
C ALA A 157 18.99 -3.25 16.34
N GLY A 158 18.04 -3.80 15.60
CA GLY A 158 17.10 -4.82 16.06
C GLY A 158 15.80 -4.30 16.67
N ASP A 159 15.72 -3.01 17.02
CA ASP A 159 14.49 -2.41 17.50
C ASP A 159 13.40 -2.46 16.44
N ARG A 160 12.16 -2.70 16.87
CA ARG A 160 11.02 -2.68 15.96
C ARG A 160 10.80 -1.28 15.38
N PRO A 161 10.40 -1.16 14.09
CA PRO A 161 9.99 0.12 13.55
C PRO A 161 8.67 0.59 14.15
N PHE A 162 8.44 1.90 14.10
CA PHE A 162 7.11 2.46 14.33
C PHE A 162 6.14 2.01 13.23
N CYS A 163 4.91 1.71 13.61
CA CYS A 163 3.87 1.29 12.70
C CYS A 163 2.56 2.04 12.97
N LEU A 164 1.55 1.81 12.14
CA LEU A 164 0.24 2.45 12.29
C LEU A 164 -0.36 2.29 13.69
N LEU A 165 -0.14 1.13 14.33
CA LEU A 165 -0.68 0.84 15.67
C LEU A 165 -0.10 1.75 16.77
N ASP A 166 1.09 2.30 16.57
CA ASP A 166 1.71 3.24 17.53
C ASP A 166 1.02 4.59 17.60
N TYR A 167 0.20 4.94 16.59
CA TYR A 167 -0.56 6.20 16.54
C TYR A 167 -1.92 6.12 17.21
N PHE A 168 -2.39 4.93 17.56
CA PHE A 168 -3.65 4.75 18.28
C PHE A 168 -3.48 4.98 19.79
N PRO A 169 -4.55 5.38 20.50
CA PRO A 169 -4.57 5.36 21.96
C PRO A 169 -4.21 3.97 22.50
N LYS A 170 -3.64 3.88 23.71
CA LYS A 170 -3.21 2.59 24.29
C LYS A 170 -4.35 1.60 24.55
N ASP A 171 -5.57 2.09 24.66
CA ASP A 171 -6.80 1.36 24.94
C ASP A 171 -7.70 1.17 23.72
N PHE A 172 -7.12 1.24 22.52
CA PHE A 172 -7.90 1.00 21.28
C PHE A 172 -8.37 -0.45 21.18
N MET A 173 -9.47 -0.63 20.49
CA MET A 173 -10.01 -1.94 20.12
C MET A 173 -9.70 -2.23 18.65
N LEU A 174 -9.07 -3.36 18.39
CA LEU A 174 -8.82 -3.85 17.03
C LEU A 174 -9.94 -4.80 16.61
N VAL A 175 -10.59 -4.51 15.50
CA VAL A 175 -11.54 -5.43 14.85
C VAL A 175 -10.85 -6.03 13.64
N VAL A 176 -10.69 -7.35 13.62
CA VAL A 176 -10.04 -8.10 12.54
C VAL A 176 -11.11 -8.82 11.74
N ASP A 177 -11.38 -8.31 10.55
CA ASP A 177 -12.28 -8.95 9.61
C ASP A 177 -11.58 -10.10 8.86
N GLU A 178 -12.32 -11.13 8.50
CA GLU A 178 -11.82 -12.38 7.89
C GLU A 178 -10.56 -12.90 8.62
N SER A 179 -10.67 -12.96 9.94
CA SER A 179 -9.52 -13.22 10.83
C SER A 179 -8.81 -14.53 10.52
N HIS A 180 -9.53 -15.57 10.09
CA HIS A 180 -8.98 -16.87 9.68
C HIS A 180 -7.96 -16.77 8.52
N VAL A 181 -8.02 -15.69 7.72
CA VAL A 181 -7.05 -15.37 6.64
C VAL A 181 -6.09 -14.30 7.08
N THR A 182 -6.59 -13.23 7.72
CA THR A 182 -5.81 -12.05 8.10
C THR A 182 -4.72 -12.38 9.11
N ILE A 183 -5.03 -13.15 10.16
CA ILE A 183 -4.07 -13.51 11.22
C ILE A 183 -2.90 -14.35 10.68
N PRO A 184 -3.12 -15.42 9.90
CA PRO A 184 -2.01 -16.13 9.25
C PRO A 184 -1.14 -15.27 8.35
N GLN A 185 -1.72 -14.30 7.61
CA GLN A 185 -0.95 -13.36 6.80
C GLN A 185 -0.06 -12.46 7.65
N ILE A 186 -0.58 -11.87 8.73
CA ILE A 186 0.20 -11.06 9.67
C ILE A 186 1.38 -11.88 10.23
N ARG A 187 1.12 -13.13 10.62
CA ARG A 187 2.15 -14.04 11.16
C ARG A 187 3.25 -14.35 10.14
N ALA A 188 2.91 -14.47 8.85
CA ALA A 188 3.85 -14.80 7.79
C ALA A 188 4.69 -13.60 7.30
N MET A 189 4.22 -12.35 7.49
CA MET A 189 4.86 -11.14 6.95
C MET A 189 6.32 -11.01 7.34
N TYR A 190 6.63 -11.17 8.63
CA TYR A 190 7.99 -11.02 9.16
C TYR A 190 8.97 -12.02 8.50
N GLY A 191 8.59 -13.30 8.45
CA GLY A 191 9.47 -14.36 7.94
C GLY A 191 9.80 -14.17 6.45
N GLY A 192 8.82 -13.79 5.64
CA GLY A 192 9.00 -13.53 4.23
C GLY A 192 9.91 -12.32 3.96
N ASP A 193 9.67 -11.20 4.67
CA ASP A 193 10.51 -10.00 4.55
C ASP A 193 11.95 -10.25 5.03
N TYR A 194 12.11 -10.94 6.17
CA TYR A 194 13.41 -11.31 6.71
C TYR A 194 14.24 -12.12 5.71
N ALA A 195 13.68 -13.17 5.14
CA ALA A 195 14.37 -14.02 4.18
C ALA A 195 14.82 -13.24 2.94
N ARG A 196 13.95 -12.37 2.41
CA ARG A 196 14.28 -11.50 1.28
C ARG A 196 15.42 -10.54 1.61
N LYS A 197 15.33 -9.82 2.72
CA LYS A 197 16.33 -8.81 3.11
C LYS A 197 17.66 -9.42 3.49
N LYS A 198 17.65 -10.60 4.14
CA LYS A 198 18.88 -11.36 4.43
C LYS A 198 19.70 -11.59 3.15
N ASN A 199 19.03 -12.03 2.08
CA ASN A 199 19.71 -12.21 0.78
C ASN A 199 20.26 -10.87 0.25
N LEU A 200 19.48 -9.78 0.32
CA LEU A 200 19.95 -8.47 -0.15
C LEU A 200 21.19 -7.97 0.60
N VAL A 201 21.27 -8.20 1.90
CA VAL A 201 22.44 -7.86 2.72
C VAL A 201 23.62 -8.78 2.41
N GLU A 202 23.40 -10.10 2.34
CA GLU A 202 24.43 -11.10 2.08
C GLU A 202 25.11 -10.93 0.73
N TYR A 203 24.34 -10.49 -0.29
CA TYR A 203 24.85 -10.24 -1.64
C TYR A 203 25.26 -8.77 -1.88
N GLY A 204 25.36 -7.93 -0.83
CA GLY A 204 25.86 -6.56 -0.93
C GLY A 204 24.95 -5.59 -1.66
N PHE A 205 23.64 -5.83 -1.68
CA PHE A 205 22.65 -4.88 -2.25
C PHE A 205 22.15 -3.87 -1.22
N ARG A 206 22.24 -4.20 0.08
CA ARG A 206 21.78 -3.34 1.18
C ARG A 206 22.70 -3.46 2.38
N LEU A 207 22.75 -2.40 3.20
CA LEU A 207 23.34 -2.46 4.55
C LEU A 207 22.53 -3.35 5.47
N PRO A 208 23.14 -3.90 6.56
CA PRO A 208 22.40 -4.62 7.60
C PRO A 208 21.23 -3.83 8.19
N SER A 209 21.30 -2.49 8.22
CA SER A 209 20.22 -1.61 8.67
C SER A 209 18.89 -1.81 7.94
N ALA A 210 18.93 -2.33 6.70
CA ALA A 210 17.71 -2.68 5.96
C ALA A 210 16.86 -3.74 6.68
N MET A 211 17.47 -4.58 7.51
CA MET A 211 16.78 -5.59 8.32
C MET A 211 15.90 -4.96 9.40
N ASP A 212 16.21 -3.73 9.84
CA ASP A 212 15.50 -3.01 10.90
C ASP A 212 14.24 -2.28 10.39
N ASN A 213 14.09 -2.11 9.07
CA ASN A 213 12.84 -1.70 8.44
C ASN A 213 12.04 -2.96 8.07
N ARG A 214 11.23 -3.45 8.97
CA ARG A 214 10.57 -4.76 8.87
C ARG A 214 9.14 -4.72 9.39
N PRO A 215 8.27 -5.63 8.95
CA PRO A 215 7.01 -5.87 9.62
C PRO A 215 7.22 -6.24 11.09
N LEU A 216 6.19 -6.08 11.89
CA LEU A 216 6.17 -6.59 13.25
C LEU A 216 6.37 -8.11 13.26
N THR A 217 7.04 -8.62 14.28
CA THR A 217 6.88 -10.04 14.62
C THR A 217 5.47 -10.27 15.15
N PHE A 218 5.02 -11.53 15.17
CA PHE A 218 3.66 -11.81 15.63
C PHE A 218 3.48 -11.48 17.12
N ASP A 219 4.50 -11.73 17.95
CA ASP A 219 4.49 -11.39 19.37
C ASP A 219 4.44 -9.86 19.60
N GLU A 220 5.15 -9.09 18.76
CA GLU A 220 5.06 -7.61 18.80
C GLU A 220 3.65 -7.14 18.43
N PHE A 221 3.03 -7.72 17.40
CA PHE A 221 1.65 -7.43 17.02
C PHE A 221 0.69 -7.72 18.18
N GLU A 222 0.77 -8.89 18.80
CA GLU A 222 -0.07 -9.24 19.94
C GLU A 222 0.12 -8.28 21.14
N SER A 223 1.36 -7.85 21.39
CA SER A 223 1.66 -6.92 22.50
C SER A 223 1.07 -5.52 22.27
N LEU A 224 0.92 -5.10 21.02
CA LEU A 224 0.37 -3.80 20.65
C LEU A 224 -1.17 -3.80 20.54
N THR A 225 -1.81 -4.97 20.51
CA THR A 225 -3.25 -5.13 20.31
C THR A 225 -3.91 -5.80 21.53
N PRO A 226 -4.06 -5.08 22.65
CA PRO A 226 -4.52 -5.67 23.91
C PRO A 226 -5.99 -6.10 23.86
N LEU A 227 -6.82 -5.46 23.03
CA LEU A 227 -8.24 -5.77 22.86
C LEU A 227 -8.52 -6.08 21.39
N GLY A 228 -9.04 -7.28 21.10
CA GLY A 228 -9.37 -7.70 19.74
C GLY A 228 -10.74 -8.33 19.62
N ILE A 229 -11.44 -8.00 18.55
CA ILE A 229 -12.62 -8.72 18.07
C ILE A 229 -12.25 -9.39 16.76
N TYR A 230 -12.43 -10.68 16.68
CA TYR A 230 -12.15 -11.48 15.49
C TYR A 230 -13.46 -11.83 14.80
N VAL A 231 -13.61 -11.41 13.56
CA VAL A 231 -14.81 -11.68 12.74
C VAL A 231 -14.44 -12.69 11.65
N SER A 232 -15.19 -13.79 11.57
CA SER A 232 -14.97 -14.83 10.58
C SER A 232 -16.19 -15.71 10.42
N ALA A 233 -16.48 -16.15 9.19
CA ALA A 233 -17.46 -17.20 8.93
C ALA A 233 -16.94 -18.58 9.32
N THR A 234 -15.62 -18.77 9.32
CA THR A 234 -14.91 -20.03 9.61
C THR A 234 -13.71 -19.77 10.53
N PRO A 235 -13.96 -19.48 11.83
CA PRO A 235 -12.88 -19.19 12.79
C PRO A 235 -11.85 -20.32 12.83
N ALA A 236 -10.57 -19.96 12.93
CA ALA A 236 -9.46 -20.89 13.03
C ALA A 236 -9.06 -21.10 14.51
N ASP A 237 -8.12 -22.02 14.73
CA ASP A 237 -7.67 -22.38 16.10
C ASP A 237 -7.14 -21.19 16.90
N TYR A 238 -6.51 -20.21 16.23
CA TYR A 238 -5.97 -19.03 16.90
C TYR A 238 -7.07 -18.22 17.59
N GLU A 239 -8.15 -17.90 16.88
CA GLU A 239 -9.26 -17.12 17.41
C GLU A 239 -9.98 -17.87 18.53
N LEU A 240 -10.19 -19.15 18.35
CA LEU A 240 -10.85 -20.01 19.35
C LEU A 240 -10.03 -20.11 20.64
N ILE A 241 -8.69 -20.22 20.55
CA ILE A 241 -7.80 -20.24 21.70
C ILE A 241 -7.78 -18.87 22.39
N LYS A 242 -7.66 -17.79 21.63
CA LYS A 242 -7.58 -16.41 22.17
C LYS A 242 -8.88 -15.97 22.84
N SER A 243 -10.03 -16.42 22.35
CA SER A 243 -11.36 -16.12 22.93
C SER A 243 -11.72 -17.08 24.07
N GLU A 244 -10.83 -18.02 24.42
CA GLU A 244 -11.13 -19.07 25.41
C GLU A 244 -12.42 -19.83 25.11
N GLY A 245 -12.75 -19.95 23.83
CA GLY A 245 -13.98 -20.60 23.35
C GLY A 245 -15.23 -19.72 23.46
N VAL A 246 -15.13 -18.45 23.84
CA VAL A 246 -16.26 -17.52 23.82
C VAL A 246 -16.50 -17.07 22.39
N VAL A 247 -17.57 -17.60 21.78
CA VAL A 247 -17.97 -17.30 20.41
C VAL A 247 -19.37 -16.70 20.40
N VAL A 248 -19.53 -15.58 19.71
CA VAL A 248 -20.85 -15.01 19.44
C VAL A 248 -21.26 -15.39 18.04
N GLU A 249 -22.25 -16.24 17.92
CA GLU A 249 -22.75 -16.72 16.64
C GLU A 249 -23.82 -15.77 16.08
N GLN A 250 -23.64 -15.33 14.83
CA GLN A 250 -24.63 -14.59 14.07
C GLN A 250 -25.11 -15.43 12.90
N VAL A 251 -26.07 -16.31 13.15
CA VAL A 251 -26.53 -17.33 12.19
C VAL A 251 -27.78 -16.93 11.43
N ILE A 252 -28.28 -15.71 11.63
CA ILE A 252 -29.54 -15.25 11.03
C ILE A 252 -29.28 -14.81 9.59
N ARG A 253 -29.84 -15.52 8.61
CA ARG A 253 -29.94 -15.10 7.21
C ARG A 253 -31.36 -14.58 6.93
N PRO A 254 -31.62 -13.27 7.04
CA PRO A 254 -32.97 -12.73 6.87
C PRO A 254 -33.45 -12.79 5.41
N THR A 255 -32.56 -13.05 4.45
CA THR A 255 -32.84 -13.03 3.00
C THR A 255 -33.58 -14.28 2.51
N GLY A 256 -33.56 -15.40 3.24
CA GLY A 256 -34.10 -16.68 2.78
C GLY A 256 -33.39 -17.27 1.55
N LEU A 257 -32.24 -16.69 1.15
CA LEU A 257 -31.45 -17.20 0.03
C LEU A 257 -30.73 -18.50 0.45
N LEU A 258 -30.84 -19.49 -0.41
CA LEU A 258 -30.10 -20.77 -0.26
C LEU A 258 -28.64 -20.58 -0.66
N ASP A 259 -27.80 -21.49 -0.16
CA ASP A 259 -26.42 -21.58 -0.66
C ASP A 259 -26.39 -21.90 -2.16
N PRO A 260 -25.41 -21.45 -2.92
CA PRO A 260 -25.31 -21.73 -4.34
C PRO A 260 -25.15 -23.23 -4.59
N ILE A 261 -25.73 -23.68 -5.68
CA ILE A 261 -25.57 -25.10 -6.12
C ILE A 261 -24.12 -25.25 -6.61
N ILE A 262 -23.43 -26.26 -6.08
CA ILE A 262 -22.10 -26.63 -6.52
C ILE A 262 -22.22 -27.78 -7.52
N ASP A 263 -21.74 -27.58 -8.74
CA ASP A 263 -21.68 -28.58 -9.79
C ASP A 263 -20.22 -28.90 -10.10
N VAL A 264 -19.82 -30.15 -9.91
CA VAL A 264 -18.45 -30.63 -10.15
C VAL A 264 -18.44 -31.39 -11.48
N ARG A 265 -17.71 -30.83 -12.44
CA ARG A 265 -17.61 -31.36 -13.80
C ARG A 265 -16.19 -31.86 -14.11
N PRO A 266 -16.03 -32.80 -15.05
CA PRO A 266 -14.71 -33.27 -15.49
C PRO A 266 -13.87 -32.13 -16.04
N SER A 267 -12.55 -32.14 -15.81
CA SER A 267 -11.62 -31.15 -16.34
C SER A 267 -11.39 -31.28 -17.86
N LEU A 268 -11.69 -32.47 -18.42
CA LEU A 268 -11.61 -32.69 -19.88
C LEU A 268 -12.66 -31.84 -20.59
N ASN A 269 -12.23 -31.06 -21.58
CA ASN A 269 -13.04 -30.07 -22.34
C ASN A 269 -13.68 -28.97 -21.48
N GLN A 270 -13.08 -28.65 -20.33
CA GLN A 270 -13.60 -27.64 -19.40
C GLN A 270 -13.80 -26.26 -20.06
N ILE A 271 -13.02 -25.91 -21.08
CA ILE A 271 -13.13 -24.61 -21.77
C ILE A 271 -14.36 -24.58 -22.67
N ASP A 272 -14.67 -25.67 -23.37
CA ASP A 272 -15.86 -25.76 -24.23
C ASP A 272 -17.14 -25.71 -23.36
N ASP A 273 -17.13 -26.42 -22.24
CA ASP A 273 -18.20 -26.41 -21.26
C ASP A 273 -18.41 -25.01 -20.65
N LEU A 274 -17.32 -24.35 -20.28
CA LEU A 274 -17.37 -22.96 -19.80
C LEU A 274 -17.94 -22.00 -20.88
N MET A 275 -17.56 -22.15 -22.14
CA MET A 275 -18.07 -21.32 -23.25
C MET A 275 -19.56 -21.49 -23.45
N GLU A 276 -20.09 -22.70 -23.28
CA GLU A 276 -21.53 -22.98 -23.35
C GLU A 276 -22.26 -22.27 -22.19
N GLU A 277 -21.75 -22.40 -20.96
CA GLU A 277 -22.33 -21.75 -19.77
C GLU A 277 -22.31 -20.20 -19.90
N ILE A 278 -21.21 -19.63 -20.40
CA ILE A 278 -21.11 -18.19 -20.68
C ILE A 278 -22.19 -17.75 -21.67
N THR A 279 -22.35 -18.50 -22.77
CA THR A 279 -23.33 -18.18 -23.81
C THR A 279 -24.75 -18.16 -23.26
N GLN A 280 -25.09 -19.15 -22.43
CA GLN A 280 -26.41 -19.25 -21.83
C GLN A 280 -26.70 -18.11 -20.83
N ARG A 281 -25.67 -17.64 -20.08
CA ARG A 281 -25.83 -16.58 -19.09
C ARG A 281 -25.83 -15.19 -19.72
N SER A 282 -24.93 -14.95 -20.67
CA SER A 282 -24.89 -13.69 -21.43
C SER A 282 -26.21 -13.43 -22.16
N ALA A 283 -26.88 -14.49 -22.65
CA ALA A 283 -28.20 -14.37 -23.26
C ALA A 283 -29.30 -13.90 -22.29
N LYS A 284 -29.08 -14.07 -20.97
CA LYS A 284 -29.97 -13.62 -19.89
C LYS A 284 -29.53 -12.31 -19.24
N ASP A 285 -28.49 -11.68 -19.77
CA ASP A 285 -27.84 -10.49 -19.19
C ASP A 285 -27.24 -10.73 -17.81
N GLU A 286 -26.76 -11.96 -17.56
CA GLU A 286 -26.07 -12.36 -16.34
C GLU A 286 -24.55 -12.32 -16.56
N ARG A 287 -23.78 -12.20 -15.46
CA ARG A 287 -22.30 -12.12 -15.49
C ARG A 287 -21.69 -13.41 -14.95
N VAL A 288 -20.45 -13.69 -15.38
CA VAL A 288 -19.70 -14.89 -15.02
C VAL A 288 -18.32 -14.50 -14.46
N LEU A 289 -17.95 -15.08 -13.33
CA LEU A 289 -16.58 -14.99 -12.80
C LEU A 289 -15.83 -16.30 -13.09
N VAL A 290 -14.61 -16.19 -13.57
CA VAL A 290 -13.73 -17.33 -13.85
C VAL A 290 -12.43 -17.20 -13.07
N THR A 291 -12.16 -18.16 -12.21
CA THR A 291 -10.93 -18.22 -11.45
C THR A 291 -9.96 -19.21 -12.08
N THR A 292 -8.73 -18.74 -12.32
CA THR A 292 -7.62 -19.54 -12.85
C THR A 292 -6.50 -19.67 -11.82
N LEU A 293 -5.60 -20.65 -11.99
CA LEU A 293 -4.49 -20.91 -11.07
C LEU A 293 -3.31 -19.95 -11.27
N THR A 294 -3.11 -19.43 -12.48
CA THR A 294 -1.96 -18.59 -12.82
C THR A 294 -2.34 -17.37 -13.64
N LYS A 295 -1.54 -16.29 -13.54
CA LYS A 295 -1.68 -15.10 -14.40
C LYS A 295 -1.64 -15.46 -15.89
N ARG A 296 -0.67 -16.27 -16.28
CA ARG A 296 -0.51 -16.69 -17.66
C ARG A 296 -1.76 -17.36 -18.20
N MET A 297 -2.37 -18.26 -17.41
CA MET A 297 -3.61 -18.92 -17.78
C MET A 297 -4.76 -17.92 -17.93
N ALA A 298 -4.85 -16.91 -17.04
CA ALA A 298 -5.87 -15.87 -17.14
C ALA A 298 -5.72 -15.05 -18.45
N GLU A 299 -4.51 -14.65 -18.77
CA GLU A 299 -4.19 -13.87 -20.00
C GLU A 299 -4.46 -14.68 -21.28
N GLU A 300 -3.99 -15.94 -21.32
CA GLU A 300 -4.20 -16.84 -22.47
C GLU A 300 -5.69 -17.14 -22.66
N LEU A 301 -6.42 -17.42 -21.56
CA LEU A 301 -7.85 -17.66 -21.62
C LEU A 301 -8.64 -16.43 -22.08
N THR A 302 -8.32 -15.25 -21.57
CA THR A 302 -8.95 -13.99 -22.00
C THR A 302 -8.71 -13.74 -23.49
N THR A 303 -7.47 -13.95 -23.95
CA THR A 303 -7.13 -13.81 -25.37
C THR A 303 -7.91 -14.79 -26.23
N TYR A 304 -8.03 -16.04 -25.82
CA TYR A 304 -8.80 -17.07 -26.51
C TYR A 304 -10.28 -16.70 -26.59
N MET A 305 -10.91 -16.36 -25.45
CA MET A 305 -12.33 -16.03 -25.37
C MET A 305 -12.67 -14.77 -26.18
N THR A 306 -11.82 -13.76 -26.15
CA THR A 306 -11.99 -12.54 -26.99
C THR A 306 -11.98 -12.89 -28.48
N ARG A 307 -11.10 -13.78 -28.94
CA ARG A 307 -11.07 -14.27 -30.33
C ARG A 307 -12.33 -15.01 -30.72
N MET A 308 -12.94 -15.71 -29.77
CA MET A 308 -14.21 -16.42 -29.95
C MET A 308 -15.43 -15.50 -29.86
N GLY A 309 -15.23 -14.18 -29.68
CA GLY A 309 -16.29 -13.18 -29.64
C GLY A 309 -16.95 -12.98 -28.27
N VAL A 310 -16.38 -13.55 -27.20
CA VAL A 310 -16.87 -13.33 -25.84
C VAL A 310 -16.39 -11.96 -25.32
N ARG A 311 -17.29 -11.17 -24.77
CA ARG A 311 -16.97 -9.93 -24.08
C ARG A 311 -16.41 -10.27 -22.70
N CYS A 312 -15.08 -10.28 -22.57
CA CYS A 312 -14.40 -10.62 -21.34
C CYS A 312 -13.27 -9.67 -21.01
N ASN A 313 -12.94 -9.57 -19.74
CA ASN A 313 -11.76 -8.87 -19.22
C ASN A 313 -11.06 -9.73 -18.17
N TYR A 314 -9.82 -9.39 -17.82
CA TYR A 314 -9.10 -10.10 -16.77
C TYR A 314 -8.57 -9.13 -15.70
N ILE A 315 -8.36 -9.68 -14.49
CA ILE A 315 -7.83 -8.92 -13.36
C ILE A 315 -6.76 -9.75 -12.64
N HIS A 316 -5.64 -9.10 -12.31
CA HIS A 316 -4.53 -9.71 -11.56
C HIS A 316 -3.89 -8.72 -10.57
N SER A 317 -2.87 -9.15 -9.83
CA SER A 317 -2.22 -8.38 -8.77
C SER A 317 -1.52 -7.10 -9.24
N ASP A 318 -1.17 -7.00 -10.52
CA ASP A 318 -0.42 -5.87 -11.07
C ASP A 318 -1.34 -4.76 -11.65
N VAL A 319 -2.64 -5.00 -11.65
CA VAL A 319 -3.66 -3.99 -12.04
C VAL A 319 -3.72 -2.92 -10.95
N ASP A 320 -3.64 -1.67 -11.32
CA ASP A 320 -3.72 -0.53 -10.40
C ASP A 320 -5.08 -0.49 -9.70
N THR A 321 -5.12 0.08 -8.50
CA THR A 321 -6.33 0.14 -7.67
C THR A 321 -7.49 0.84 -8.37
N LEU A 322 -7.23 1.96 -9.05
CA LEU A 322 -8.26 2.70 -9.78
C LEU A 322 -8.78 1.91 -10.99
N GLU A 323 -7.88 1.29 -11.74
CA GLU A 323 -8.24 0.42 -12.86
C GLU A 323 -9.05 -0.79 -12.40
N ARG A 324 -8.73 -1.37 -11.24
CA ARG A 324 -9.51 -2.46 -10.65
C ARG A 324 -10.95 -2.04 -10.35
N VAL A 325 -11.15 -0.86 -9.75
CA VAL A 325 -12.50 -0.31 -9.50
C VAL A 325 -13.27 -0.15 -10.80
N GLN A 326 -12.62 0.42 -11.83
CA GLN A 326 -13.23 0.60 -13.14
C GLN A 326 -13.63 -0.74 -13.79
N ILE A 327 -12.77 -1.77 -13.74
CA ILE A 327 -13.08 -3.11 -14.27
C ILE A 327 -14.30 -3.70 -13.56
N MET A 328 -14.42 -3.52 -12.24
CA MET A 328 -15.57 -4.02 -11.48
C MET A 328 -16.85 -3.29 -11.84
N ASP A 329 -16.80 -1.98 -12.01
CA ASP A 329 -17.94 -1.16 -12.44
C ASP A 329 -18.35 -1.48 -13.88
N ASP A 330 -17.39 -1.70 -14.77
CA ASP A 330 -17.63 -2.10 -16.16
C ASP A 330 -18.35 -3.47 -16.24
N LEU A 331 -17.98 -4.44 -15.38
CA LEU A 331 -18.68 -5.71 -15.24
C LEU A 331 -20.13 -5.52 -14.81
N ARG A 332 -20.37 -4.73 -13.75
CA ARG A 332 -21.71 -4.41 -13.24
C ARG A 332 -22.57 -3.75 -14.33
N ASN A 333 -21.99 -2.79 -15.04
CA ASN A 333 -22.67 -2.06 -16.11
C ASN A 333 -22.84 -2.86 -17.41
N GLY A 334 -22.31 -4.08 -17.49
CA GLY A 334 -22.46 -4.96 -18.65
C GLY A 334 -21.63 -4.59 -19.87
N LEU A 335 -20.56 -3.82 -19.69
CA LEU A 335 -19.61 -3.55 -20.78
C LEU A 335 -18.91 -4.84 -21.23
N PHE A 336 -18.78 -5.81 -20.36
CA PHE A 336 -18.38 -7.18 -20.66
C PHE A 336 -19.14 -8.17 -19.75
N ASP A 337 -19.16 -9.45 -20.13
CA ASP A 337 -19.96 -10.47 -19.45
C ASP A 337 -19.14 -11.37 -18.52
N VAL A 338 -17.84 -11.50 -18.77
CA VAL A 338 -16.97 -12.45 -18.10
C VAL A 338 -15.76 -11.74 -17.51
N LEU A 339 -15.54 -11.91 -16.21
CA LEU A 339 -14.31 -11.48 -15.54
C LEU A 339 -13.46 -12.69 -15.19
N ILE A 340 -12.22 -12.69 -15.64
CA ILE A 340 -11.25 -13.75 -15.39
C ILE A 340 -10.22 -13.24 -14.37
N GLY A 341 -9.92 -14.02 -13.34
CA GLY A 341 -8.99 -13.58 -12.31
C GLY A 341 -8.21 -14.72 -11.65
N VAL A 342 -7.12 -14.34 -10.96
CA VAL A 342 -6.28 -15.24 -10.18
C VAL A 342 -6.38 -14.87 -8.71
N ASN A 343 -6.94 -15.73 -7.88
CA ASN A 343 -7.02 -15.55 -6.41
C ASN A 343 -7.64 -14.22 -5.91
N LEU A 344 -8.10 -13.34 -6.80
CA LEU A 344 -8.65 -12.02 -6.47
C LEU A 344 -10.17 -12.05 -6.27
N LEU A 345 -10.79 -13.19 -6.55
CA LEU A 345 -12.24 -13.40 -6.50
C LEU A 345 -12.64 -14.22 -5.27
N ARG A 346 -11.91 -14.09 -4.16
CA ARG A 346 -12.13 -14.95 -2.98
C ARG A 346 -13.14 -14.37 -2.01
N GLU A 347 -12.95 -13.12 -1.59
CA GLU A 347 -13.70 -12.50 -0.48
C GLU A 347 -13.92 -11.02 -0.75
N GLY A 348 -14.95 -10.43 -0.15
CA GLY A 348 -15.21 -8.99 -0.22
C GLY A 348 -15.79 -8.48 -1.53
N LEU A 349 -16.26 -9.35 -2.43
CA LEU A 349 -16.91 -8.95 -3.67
C LEU A 349 -18.43 -9.04 -3.51
N ASP A 350 -19.12 -7.93 -3.73
CA ASP A 350 -20.57 -7.85 -3.82
C ASP A 350 -20.97 -7.60 -5.28
N LEU A 351 -21.33 -8.65 -6.00
CA LEU A 351 -21.65 -8.67 -7.42
C LEU A 351 -22.98 -9.41 -7.65
N PRO A 352 -24.11 -8.78 -7.37
CA PRO A 352 -25.42 -9.42 -7.52
C PRO A 352 -25.76 -9.81 -8.96
N GLU A 353 -25.09 -9.21 -9.95
CA GLU A 353 -25.26 -9.54 -11.38
C GLU A 353 -24.60 -10.86 -11.77
N VAL A 354 -23.71 -11.39 -10.95
CA VAL A 354 -22.98 -12.63 -11.20
C VAL A 354 -23.84 -13.83 -10.81
N SER A 355 -24.14 -14.70 -11.78
CA SER A 355 -24.92 -15.92 -11.57
C SER A 355 -24.09 -17.19 -11.60
N LEU A 356 -22.83 -17.11 -12.06
CA LEU A 356 -21.91 -18.26 -12.13
C LEU A 356 -20.51 -17.86 -11.68
N VAL A 357 -19.93 -18.65 -10.78
CA VAL A 357 -18.48 -18.63 -10.49
C VAL A 357 -17.88 -19.96 -10.94
N CYS A 358 -16.94 -19.91 -11.86
CA CYS A 358 -16.26 -21.09 -12.38
C CYS A 358 -14.82 -21.15 -11.83
N LEU A 359 -14.46 -22.32 -11.28
CA LEU A 359 -13.10 -22.62 -10.83
C LEU A 359 -12.47 -23.58 -11.83
N LEU A 360 -11.47 -23.12 -12.58
CA LEU A 360 -10.76 -23.95 -13.57
C LEU A 360 -9.54 -24.60 -12.92
N TYR A 361 -9.38 -25.89 -13.15
CA TYR A 361 -8.21 -26.66 -12.74
C TYR A 361 -7.49 -27.20 -13.97
N THR A 362 -6.14 -27.21 -13.94
CA THR A 362 -5.35 -27.93 -14.95
C THR A 362 -5.12 -29.34 -14.47
N SER A 363 -5.38 -30.32 -15.34
CA SER A 363 -5.22 -31.74 -15.04
C SER A 363 -3.78 -32.18 -14.80
N ASP A 364 -2.78 -31.38 -15.20
CA ASP A 364 -1.37 -31.76 -15.16
C ASP A 364 -0.69 -31.52 -13.79
N ALA A 365 -1.36 -30.89 -12.83
CA ALA A 365 -0.79 -30.63 -11.51
C ALA A 365 -1.26 -31.63 -10.41
N ALA A 366 -2.14 -32.56 -10.75
CA ALA A 366 -2.69 -33.52 -9.81
C ALA A 366 -2.14 -34.96 -10.00
N ASP A 367 -1.42 -35.20 -11.08
CA ASP A 367 -0.88 -36.54 -11.44
C ASP A 367 0.65 -36.64 -11.33
N GLU A 368 1.37 -35.60 -10.85
CA GLU A 368 2.76 -35.65 -10.40
C GLU A 368 2.84 -35.35 -8.87
#